data_a094e4c287a5dc7d79e63d01c8333c4c
#
_entry.id   a094e4c287a5dc7d79e63d01c8333c4c
#
_cell.length_a   1.000
_cell.length_b   1.000
_cell.length_c   1.000
_cell.angle_alpha   90.00
_cell.angle_beta   90.00
_cell.angle_gamma   90.00
#
_symmetry.space_group_name_H-M   'P 1'
#
loop_
_entity.id
_entity.type
_entity.pdbx_description
1 polymer ?
#
loop_
_entity_poly.entity_id
_entity_poly.type
_entity_poly.pdbx_seq_one_letter_code
_entity_poly.pdbx_strand_id
1 'polypeptide(L)'
;MLDTDTLRIANRVEFPEGSRPWMLRVSPDGREVWVQTATGSNVVLDSQTLETLHTEELGEQPVTTAWSPNGRYNFVTHFADSWVAIMDPESGSLIKRLEVGQGGANVSFKPDGKYGYVAVTGENMVAVVEMESLEVETKLRTGEEPMGLIVL
;
A
#
# COMPACT_ATOMS: atom_id res chain seq x y z
N MET A 1 16.77 10.18 0.61
CA MET A 1 17.45 9.03 1.26
C MET A 1 18.35 9.58 2.36
N LEU A 2 18.30 8.98 3.54
CA LEU A 2 19.16 9.32 4.66
C LEU A 2 20.20 8.20 4.85
N ASP A 3 21.46 8.55 4.90
CA ASP A 3 22.54 7.67 5.32
C ASP A 3 22.52 7.52 6.84
N THR A 4 22.33 6.30 7.34
CA THR A 4 22.16 6.03 8.77
C THR A 4 23.46 6.04 9.57
N ASP A 5 24.60 5.88 8.92
CA ASP A 5 25.91 5.91 9.59
C ASP A 5 26.40 7.34 9.77
N THR A 6 26.20 8.17 8.76
CA THR A 6 26.62 9.57 8.77
C THR A 6 25.56 10.56 9.21
N LEU A 7 24.27 10.11 9.26
CA LEU A 7 23.06 10.93 9.50
C LEU A 7 22.95 12.12 8.53
N ARG A 8 23.41 11.92 7.30
CA ARG A 8 23.33 12.94 6.25
C ARG A 8 22.37 12.53 5.15
N ILE A 9 21.80 13.52 4.46
CA ILE A 9 21.02 13.26 3.27
C ILE A 9 21.98 12.83 2.16
N ALA A 10 21.89 11.57 1.74
CA ALA A 10 22.71 11.00 0.68
C ALA A 10 22.13 11.32 -0.70
N ASN A 11 20.80 11.27 -0.83
CA ASN A 11 20.10 11.56 -2.09
C ASN A 11 18.69 12.10 -1.84
N ARG A 12 18.15 12.80 -2.83
CA ARG A 12 16.82 13.41 -2.77
C ARG A 12 16.13 13.29 -4.14
N VAL A 13 14.83 13.00 -4.13
CA VAL A 13 13.97 13.08 -5.30
C VAL A 13 12.94 14.19 -5.08
N GLU A 14 12.66 14.93 -6.12
CA GLU A 14 11.60 15.93 -6.14
C GLU A 14 10.44 15.41 -7.00
N PHE A 15 9.24 15.52 -6.45
CA PHE A 15 8.00 15.19 -7.15
C PHE A 15 7.44 16.45 -7.82
N PRO A 16 6.62 16.30 -8.87
CA PRO A 16 5.92 17.44 -9.46
C PRO A 16 5.18 18.28 -8.42
N GLU A 17 5.11 19.58 -8.64
CA GLU A 17 4.41 20.50 -7.74
C GLU A 17 2.95 20.04 -7.54
N GLY A 18 2.50 20.02 -6.28
CA GLY A 18 1.17 19.57 -5.91
C GLY A 18 1.00 18.07 -5.66
N SER A 19 1.97 17.22 -6.00
CA SER A 19 1.88 15.76 -5.80
C SER A 19 1.70 15.33 -4.34
N ARG A 20 2.26 16.07 -3.40
CA ARG A 20 2.18 15.82 -1.93
C ARG A 20 2.43 14.34 -1.58
N PRO A 21 3.66 13.80 -1.79
CA PRO A 21 3.99 12.44 -1.34
C PRO A 21 3.88 12.36 0.18
N TRP A 22 3.23 11.32 0.72
CA TRP A 22 3.00 11.24 2.15
C TRP A 22 3.33 9.88 2.78
N MET A 23 3.20 8.79 2.06
CA MET A 23 3.58 7.47 2.56
C MET A 23 4.51 6.80 1.57
N LEU A 24 5.43 6.01 2.10
CA LEU A 24 6.32 5.17 1.31
C LEU A 24 6.61 3.84 2.02
N ARG A 25 6.96 2.85 1.20
CA ARG A 25 7.51 1.56 1.65
C ARG A 25 8.60 1.12 0.70
N VAL A 26 9.60 0.47 1.26
CA VAL A 26 10.63 -0.22 0.47
C VAL A 26 10.14 -1.63 0.17
N SER A 27 10.36 -2.11 -1.06
CA SER A 27 10.02 -3.48 -1.45
C SER A 27 10.77 -4.51 -0.60
N PRO A 28 10.25 -5.74 -0.45
CA PRO A 28 10.88 -6.76 0.39
C PRO A 28 12.31 -7.12 -0.02
N ASP A 29 12.66 -6.99 -1.30
CA ASP A 29 14.00 -7.22 -1.83
C ASP A 29 14.92 -5.99 -1.75
N GLY A 30 14.40 -4.85 -1.29
CA GLY A 30 15.11 -3.60 -1.11
C GLY A 30 15.42 -2.83 -2.39
N ARG A 31 14.90 -3.23 -3.55
CA ARG A 31 15.25 -2.63 -4.85
C ARG A 31 14.40 -1.43 -5.22
N GLU A 32 13.20 -1.34 -4.67
CA GLU A 32 12.21 -0.32 -5.03
C GLU A 32 11.70 0.43 -3.81
N VAL A 33 11.30 1.67 -4.05
CA VAL A 33 10.57 2.51 -3.09
C VAL A 33 9.24 2.87 -3.71
N TRP A 34 8.16 2.40 -3.11
CA TRP A 34 6.79 2.69 -3.53
C TRP A 34 6.26 3.87 -2.73
N VAL A 35 5.90 4.95 -3.42
CA VAL A 35 5.48 6.23 -2.82
C VAL A 35 4.04 6.54 -3.21
N GLN A 36 3.17 6.69 -2.23
CA GLN A 36 1.80 7.15 -2.43
C GLN A 36 1.75 8.66 -2.34
N THR A 37 1.08 9.28 -3.31
CA THR A 37 0.84 10.72 -3.33
C THR A 37 -0.62 11.03 -2.97
N ALA A 38 -0.86 12.14 -2.29
CA ALA A 38 -2.23 12.54 -1.94
C ALA A 38 -3.09 12.90 -3.18
N THR A 39 -2.48 13.04 -4.33
CA THR A 39 -3.16 13.31 -5.61
C THR A 39 -3.64 12.07 -6.34
N GLY A 40 -3.31 10.87 -5.84
CA GLY A 40 -3.85 9.63 -6.36
C GLY A 40 -2.86 8.70 -7.05
N SER A 41 -1.60 9.05 -7.12
CA SER A 41 -0.58 8.25 -7.81
C SER A 41 0.16 7.33 -6.86
N ASN A 42 0.51 6.14 -7.33
CA ASN A 42 1.56 5.29 -6.78
C ASN A 42 2.79 5.40 -7.68
N VAL A 43 3.87 5.92 -7.14
CA VAL A 43 5.14 6.12 -7.86
C VAL A 43 6.16 5.12 -7.36
N VAL A 44 6.70 4.32 -8.25
CA VAL A 44 7.74 3.33 -7.96
C VAL A 44 9.09 3.91 -8.39
N LEU A 45 10.01 3.96 -7.46
CA LEU A 45 11.38 4.47 -7.67
C LEU A 45 12.38 3.33 -7.50
N ASP A 46 13.46 3.38 -8.25
CA ASP A 46 14.67 2.59 -7.94
C ASP A 46 15.24 3.06 -6.59
N SER A 47 15.53 2.13 -5.70
CA SER A 47 15.95 2.46 -4.33
C SER A 47 17.35 3.08 -4.22
N GLN A 48 18.20 2.90 -5.23
CA GLN A 48 19.57 3.38 -5.25
C GLN A 48 19.69 4.73 -5.97
N THR A 49 19.09 4.81 -7.16
CA THR A 49 19.18 6.00 -8.02
C THR A 49 18.11 7.03 -7.72
N LEU A 50 16.97 6.61 -7.16
CA LEU A 50 15.72 7.36 -6.98
C LEU A 50 15.07 7.77 -8.31
N GLU A 51 15.46 7.15 -9.42
CA GLU A 51 14.78 7.33 -10.71
C GLU A 51 13.40 6.67 -10.67
N THR A 52 12.43 7.32 -11.30
CA THR A 52 11.08 6.79 -11.44
C THR A 52 11.09 5.63 -12.43
N LEU A 53 10.74 4.45 -11.96
CA LEU A 53 10.58 3.24 -12.76
C LEU A 53 9.18 3.15 -13.36
N HIS A 54 8.17 3.48 -12.54
CA HIS A 54 6.78 3.33 -12.91
C HIS A 54 5.90 4.33 -12.15
N THR A 55 4.77 4.72 -12.76
CA THR A 55 3.71 5.51 -12.10
C THR A 55 2.36 4.98 -12.52
N GLU A 56 1.49 4.72 -11.54
CA GLU A 56 0.12 4.26 -11.74
C GLU A 56 -0.86 5.17 -11.01
N GLU A 57 -1.92 5.58 -11.71
CA GLU A 57 -3.00 6.36 -11.12
C GLU A 57 -4.02 5.43 -10.47
N LEU A 58 -4.14 5.50 -9.15
CA LEU A 58 -4.91 4.56 -8.35
C LEU A 58 -6.24 5.09 -7.82
N GLY A 59 -6.56 6.36 -8.00
CA GLY A 59 -7.76 6.96 -7.42
C GLY A 59 -7.43 7.91 -6.27
N GLU A 60 -8.41 8.24 -5.43
CA GLU A 60 -8.26 9.29 -4.44
C GLU A 60 -7.59 8.80 -3.14
N GLN A 61 -6.61 9.55 -2.67
CA GLN A 61 -5.93 9.38 -1.39
C GLN A 61 -5.44 7.95 -1.11
N PRO A 62 -4.55 7.38 -1.96
CA PRO A 62 -3.86 6.16 -1.59
C PRO A 62 -3.04 6.38 -0.32
N VAL A 63 -3.16 5.47 0.66
CA VAL A 63 -2.63 5.67 2.01
C VAL A 63 -1.37 4.87 2.23
N THR A 64 -1.45 3.56 2.13
CA THR A 64 -0.32 2.69 2.42
C THR A 64 -0.26 1.52 1.47
N THR A 65 0.90 0.92 1.43
CA THR A 65 1.15 -0.26 0.61
C THR A 65 1.75 -1.38 1.45
N ALA A 66 1.42 -2.63 1.12
CA ALA A 66 2.05 -3.80 1.71
C ALA A 66 2.09 -4.96 0.72
N TRP A 67 3.18 -5.73 0.78
CA TRP A 67 3.37 -6.92 -0.05
C TRP A 67 2.81 -8.17 0.65
N SER A 68 2.16 -9.02 -0.14
CA SER A 68 1.81 -10.37 0.32
C SER A 68 3.09 -11.16 0.65
N PRO A 69 3.06 -12.10 1.63
CA PRO A 69 4.25 -12.82 2.07
C PRO A 69 4.96 -13.62 0.97
N ASN A 70 4.21 -14.05 -0.06
CA ASN A 70 4.76 -14.76 -1.22
C ASN A 70 5.29 -13.83 -2.32
N GLY A 71 5.21 -12.51 -2.13
CA GLY A 71 5.66 -11.50 -3.09
C GLY A 71 4.82 -11.36 -4.36
N ARG A 72 3.69 -12.12 -4.49
CA ARG A 72 2.87 -12.12 -5.72
C ARG A 72 2.03 -10.87 -5.90
N TYR A 73 1.68 -10.21 -4.81
CA TYR A 73 0.78 -9.07 -4.82
C TYR A 73 1.29 -7.96 -3.91
N ASN A 74 1.02 -6.74 -4.33
CA ASN A 74 1.09 -5.55 -3.48
C ASN A 74 -0.30 -4.96 -3.34
N PHE A 75 -0.69 -4.61 -2.12
CA PHE A 75 -1.99 -4.00 -1.83
C PHE A 75 -1.78 -2.53 -1.47
N VAL A 76 -2.48 -1.63 -2.16
CA VAL A 76 -2.51 -0.20 -1.84
C VAL A 76 -3.89 0.17 -1.34
N THR A 77 -3.98 0.66 -0.11
CA THR A 77 -5.24 1.09 0.51
C THR A 77 -5.57 2.54 0.14
N HIS A 78 -6.86 2.90 0.17
CA HIS A 78 -7.36 4.24 -0.15
C HIS A 78 -8.28 4.74 0.96
N PHE A 79 -8.06 5.98 1.41
CA PHE A 79 -8.87 6.56 2.49
C PHE A 79 -10.18 7.15 1.98
N ALA A 80 -10.18 7.69 0.78
CA ALA A 80 -11.35 8.31 0.17
C ALA A 80 -12.24 7.34 -0.61
N ASP A 81 -11.73 6.16 -0.93
CA ASP A 81 -12.41 5.15 -1.73
C ASP A 81 -12.89 3.95 -0.89
N SER A 82 -13.73 3.09 -1.49
CA SER A 82 -14.24 1.86 -0.87
C SER A 82 -13.44 0.60 -1.25
N TRP A 83 -12.39 0.75 -2.02
CA TRP A 83 -11.62 -0.36 -2.58
C TRP A 83 -10.13 -0.28 -2.25
N VAL A 84 -9.47 -1.41 -2.38
CA VAL A 84 -8.01 -1.56 -2.29
C VAL A 84 -7.49 -1.93 -3.67
N ALA A 85 -6.41 -1.28 -4.12
CA ALA A 85 -5.71 -1.69 -5.33
C ALA A 85 -4.87 -2.94 -5.04
N ILE A 86 -5.05 -3.96 -5.86
CA ILE A 86 -4.16 -5.12 -5.91
C ILE A 86 -3.27 -4.94 -7.13
N MET A 87 -1.97 -4.81 -6.86
CA MET A 87 -0.95 -4.50 -7.86
C MET A 87 -0.09 -5.72 -8.15
N ASP A 88 0.40 -5.82 -9.36
CA ASP A 88 1.51 -6.69 -9.72
C ASP A 88 2.83 -6.01 -9.29
N PRO A 89 3.59 -6.59 -8.35
CA PRO A 89 4.84 -5.96 -7.90
C PRO A 89 5.93 -5.92 -8.96
N GLU A 90 5.92 -6.82 -9.95
CA GLU A 90 6.94 -6.89 -10.98
C GLU A 90 6.77 -5.79 -12.05
N SER A 91 5.54 -5.57 -12.49
CA SER A 91 5.23 -4.55 -13.50
C SER A 91 4.78 -3.21 -12.91
N GLY A 92 4.43 -3.16 -11.61
CA GLY A 92 3.84 -2.00 -10.96
C GLY A 92 2.42 -1.68 -11.42
N SER A 93 1.77 -2.55 -12.19
CA SER A 93 0.45 -2.29 -12.77
C SER A 93 -0.70 -2.79 -11.90
N LEU A 94 -1.88 -2.17 -12.06
CA LEU A 94 -3.11 -2.55 -11.37
C LEU A 94 -3.66 -3.88 -11.93
N ILE A 95 -3.80 -4.88 -11.06
CA ILE A 95 -4.45 -6.16 -11.36
C ILE A 95 -5.96 -6.08 -11.13
N LYS A 96 -6.36 -5.60 -9.93
CA LYS A 96 -7.76 -5.62 -9.49
C LYS A 96 -8.03 -4.48 -8.51
N ARG A 97 -9.24 -3.94 -8.56
CA ARG A 97 -9.84 -3.15 -7.49
C ARG A 97 -10.71 -4.05 -6.65
N LEU A 98 -10.36 -4.25 -5.39
CA LEU A 98 -11.10 -5.09 -4.45
C LEU A 98 -11.94 -4.22 -3.52
N GLU A 99 -13.26 -4.32 -3.61
CA GLU A 99 -14.19 -3.64 -2.71
C GLU A 99 -14.07 -4.20 -1.29
N VAL A 100 -13.65 -3.34 -0.36
CA VAL A 100 -13.46 -3.71 1.05
C VAL A 100 -14.37 -2.93 1.99
N GLY A 101 -14.89 -1.80 1.54
CA GLY A 101 -15.68 -0.83 2.31
C GLY A 101 -14.94 0.48 2.49
N GLN A 102 -15.67 1.51 2.91
CA GLN A 102 -15.23 2.89 2.92
C GLN A 102 -14.04 3.14 3.85
N GLY A 103 -12.99 3.76 3.33
CA GLY A 103 -11.86 4.23 4.11
C GLY A 103 -10.85 3.13 4.48
N GLY A 104 -10.28 2.44 3.50
CA GLY A 104 -9.17 1.51 3.71
C GLY A 104 -7.94 2.23 4.24
N ALA A 105 -7.53 1.97 5.49
CA ALA A 105 -6.42 2.67 6.15
C ALA A 105 -5.11 1.88 6.17
N ASN A 106 -5.18 0.60 6.46
CA ASN A 106 -3.98 -0.25 6.60
C ASN A 106 -4.27 -1.66 6.13
N VAL A 107 -3.23 -2.35 5.67
CA VAL A 107 -3.30 -3.76 5.28
C VAL A 107 -2.14 -4.54 5.91
N SER A 108 -2.42 -5.74 6.38
CA SER A 108 -1.43 -6.69 6.86
C SER A 108 -1.82 -8.11 6.45
N PHE A 109 -0.83 -8.98 6.31
CA PHE A 109 -1.04 -10.34 5.85
C PHE A 109 -0.68 -11.35 6.93
N LYS A 110 -1.40 -12.47 6.94
CA LYS A 110 -1.01 -13.61 7.73
C LYS A 110 0.30 -14.19 7.17
N PRO A 111 1.26 -14.59 8.04
CA PRO A 111 2.57 -15.08 7.57
C PRO A 111 2.49 -16.26 6.59
N ASP A 112 1.44 -17.09 6.68
CA ASP A 112 1.21 -18.21 5.77
C ASP A 112 0.68 -17.78 4.39
N GLY A 113 0.39 -16.48 4.21
CA GLY A 113 -0.07 -15.89 2.95
C GLY A 113 -1.50 -16.26 2.54
N LYS A 114 -2.27 -16.92 3.40
CA LYS A 114 -3.66 -17.34 3.08
C LYS A 114 -4.66 -16.20 3.19
N TYR A 115 -4.41 -15.28 4.11
CA TYR A 115 -5.32 -14.17 4.39
C TYR A 115 -4.59 -12.83 4.44
N GLY A 116 -5.25 -11.81 3.88
CA GLY A 116 -4.98 -10.40 4.09
C GLY A 116 -6.05 -9.77 4.96
N TYR A 117 -5.68 -8.74 5.70
CA TYR A 117 -6.59 -8.01 6.58
C TYR A 117 -6.50 -6.53 6.27
N VAL A 118 -7.63 -5.89 6.02
CA VAL A 118 -7.70 -4.46 5.70
C VAL A 118 -8.51 -3.75 6.79
N ALA A 119 -7.90 -2.77 7.45
CA ALA A 119 -8.62 -1.88 8.35
C ALA A 119 -9.52 -0.96 7.52
N VAL A 120 -10.83 -1.01 7.77
CA VAL A 120 -11.86 -0.22 7.08
C VAL A 120 -12.42 0.79 8.07
N THR A 121 -11.78 1.96 8.11
CA THR A 121 -12.00 3.00 9.12
C THR A 121 -13.44 3.52 9.11
N GLY A 122 -13.99 3.81 7.92
CA GLY A 122 -15.32 4.38 7.78
C GLY A 122 -16.47 3.43 8.16
N GLU A 123 -16.20 2.12 8.27
CA GLU A 123 -17.21 1.11 8.65
C GLU A 123 -16.96 0.48 10.03
N ASN A 124 -15.88 0.84 10.73
CA ASN A 124 -15.49 0.24 12.00
C ASN A 124 -15.30 -1.28 11.90
N MET A 125 -14.61 -1.72 10.86
CA MET A 125 -14.41 -3.12 10.52
C MET A 125 -13.00 -3.44 10.07
N VAL A 126 -12.67 -4.72 10.07
CA VAL A 126 -11.57 -5.30 9.34
C VAL A 126 -12.13 -6.23 8.28
N ALA A 127 -11.84 -5.97 7.02
CA ALA A 127 -12.14 -6.89 5.92
C ALA A 127 -11.07 -7.99 5.89
N VAL A 128 -11.52 -9.24 5.81
CA VAL A 128 -10.67 -10.43 5.69
C VAL A 128 -10.70 -10.86 4.24
N VAL A 129 -9.54 -10.83 3.59
CA VAL A 129 -9.38 -11.17 2.18
C VAL A 129 -8.75 -12.55 2.05
N GLU A 130 -9.42 -13.45 1.36
CA GLU A 130 -8.87 -14.75 0.97
C GLU A 130 -7.92 -14.54 -0.22
N MET A 131 -6.65 -14.98 -0.09
CA MET A 131 -5.58 -14.59 -1.01
C MET A 131 -5.49 -15.44 -2.28
N GLU A 132 -6.18 -16.56 -2.35
CA GLU A 132 -6.23 -17.40 -3.57
C GLU A 132 -7.26 -16.84 -4.57
N SER A 133 -8.45 -16.48 -4.08
CA SER A 133 -9.53 -15.90 -4.87
C SER A 133 -9.41 -14.38 -5.03
N LEU A 134 -8.68 -13.72 -4.13
CA LEU A 134 -8.65 -12.25 -3.98
C LEU A 134 -10.06 -11.67 -3.77
N GLU A 135 -10.83 -12.31 -2.89
CA GLU A 135 -12.18 -11.89 -2.53
C GLU A 135 -12.27 -11.60 -1.02
N VAL A 136 -13.19 -10.72 -0.63
CA VAL A 136 -13.51 -10.51 0.78
C VAL A 136 -14.35 -11.68 1.27
N GLU A 137 -13.77 -12.52 2.14
CA GLU A 137 -14.47 -13.65 2.74
C GLU A 137 -15.44 -13.21 3.84
N THR A 138 -15.01 -12.27 4.67
CA THR A 138 -15.84 -11.77 5.79
C THR A 138 -15.36 -10.40 6.26
N LYS A 139 -16.19 -9.73 7.07
CA LYS A 139 -15.84 -8.49 7.77
C LYS A 139 -16.02 -8.65 9.26
N LEU A 140 -15.01 -8.29 10.03
CA LEU A 140 -14.99 -8.37 11.49
C LEU A 140 -15.24 -6.99 12.10
N ARG A 141 -16.16 -6.88 13.04
CA ARG A 141 -16.40 -5.64 13.78
C ARG A 141 -15.23 -5.32 14.71
N THR A 142 -14.86 -4.04 14.77
CA THR A 142 -13.82 -3.50 15.66
C THR A 142 -14.38 -2.40 16.57
N GLY A 143 -13.50 -1.74 17.30
CA GLY A 143 -13.78 -0.41 17.86
C GLY A 143 -13.89 0.64 16.79
N GLU A 144 -14.14 1.88 17.19
CA GLU A 144 -14.29 3.01 16.29
C GLU A 144 -12.96 3.33 15.60
N GLU A 145 -13.05 3.72 14.32
CA GLU A 145 -11.97 4.23 13.48
C GLU A 145 -10.67 3.38 13.51
N PRO A 146 -10.70 2.10 13.15
CA PRO A 146 -9.49 1.29 13.10
C PRO A 146 -8.51 1.85 12.04
N MET A 147 -7.34 2.32 12.49
CA MET A 147 -6.33 2.94 11.61
C MET A 147 -5.18 2.01 11.27
N GLY A 148 -4.83 1.11 12.17
CA GLY A 148 -3.72 0.19 11.97
C GLY A 148 -4.04 -1.20 12.49
N LEU A 149 -3.40 -2.18 11.88
CA LEU A 149 -3.47 -3.57 12.32
C LEU A 149 -2.13 -4.28 12.08
N ILE A 150 -1.90 -5.30 12.85
CA ILE A 150 -0.77 -6.20 12.68
C ILE A 150 -1.26 -7.63 12.87
N VAL A 151 -0.75 -8.53 12.07
CA VAL A 151 -1.01 -9.97 12.19
C VAL A 151 0.29 -10.65 12.65
N LEU A 152 0.20 -11.49 13.68
CA LEU A 152 1.32 -12.21 14.27
C LEU A 152 1.34 -13.66 13.78
#